data_f2f43b65c82ad9ce7e9554017c3ad9eb
#
_entry.id   f2f43b65c82ad9ce7e9554017c3ad9eb
#
_cell.length_a   1.000
_cell.length_b   1.000
_cell.length_c   1.000
_cell.angle_alpha   90.00
_cell.angle_beta   90.00
_cell.angle_gamma   90.00
#
_symmetry.space_group_name_H-M   'P 1'
#
loop_
_entity.id
_entity.type
_entity.pdbx_description
1 polymer ?
#
loop_
_entity_poly.entity_id
_entity_poly.type
_entity_poly.pdbx_seq_one_letter_code
_entity_poly.pdbx_strand_id
1 'polypeptide(L)'
;VFLRTAWPPTSVSRALPGLDLRQCAEEKGQNLERAGRRYTAFSAPGAGGYAILYLTDDTELKNAAAEYAASRPAYLIIEVDGYQELVADLRDSERSHVMEALNRTLEQYFARTNGFLRRVSVSRYIAVVEERHLEQYAKRGYDVLDKIRALDPSVNLSISIGIGRGAKTLREAQDMAVQALDMAQGRGGDQAAEMTPDGFTFYGGVSHGVEKRSKVRSRIVADQ
;
A
#
# COMPACT_ATOMS: atom_id res chain seq x y z
N VAL A 1 29.36 22.23 5.15
CA VAL A 1 30.24 22.57 6.30
C VAL A 1 31.44 21.63 6.28
N PHE A 2 32.62 22.16 5.99
CA PHE A 2 33.84 21.35 5.98
C PHE A 2 34.33 21.21 7.42
N LEU A 3 34.16 20.02 8.00
CA LEU A 3 34.84 19.67 9.25
C LEU A 3 36.25 19.15 8.92
N ARG A 4 37.25 20.00 9.05
CA ARG A 4 38.66 19.58 9.04
C ARG A 4 39.03 19.08 10.45
N THR A 5 38.90 17.79 10.67
CA THR A 5 39.45 17.13 11.84
C THR A 5 40.37 16.00 11.39
N ALA A 6 41.65 16.12 11.59
CA ALA A 6 42.59 15.01 11.50
C ALA A 6 42.30 14.04 12.64
N TRP A 7 41.63 12.97 12.40
CA TRP A 7 41.31 11.95 13.39
C TRP A 7 42.24 10.76 13.20
N PRO A 8 42.75 10.15 14.26
CA PRO A 8 43.53 8.93 14.15
C PRO A 8 42.65 7.80 13.61
N PRO A 9 43.23 6.86 12.81
CA PRO A 9 42.45 5.83 12.07
C PRO A 9 41.52 4.98 12.93
N THR A 10 41.79 4.82 14.20
CA THR A 10 40.97 4.10 15.18
C THR A 10 39.72 4.85 15.67
N SER A 11 39.58 6.13 15.29
CA SER A 11 38.53 7.01 15.84
C SER A 11 37.34 7.21 14.89
N VAL A 12 37.49 6.97 13.57
CA VAL A 12 36.40 7.15 12.58
C VAL A 12 35.28 6.12 12.81
N SER A 13 35.64 4.84 12.96
CA SER A 13 34.65 3.79 13.23
C SER A 13 33.96 3.94 14.59
N ARG A 14 34.63 4.57 15.55
CA ARG A 14 34.02 4.89 16.85
C ARG A 14 33.11 6.11 16.78
N ALA A 15 33.47 7.09 15.95
CA ALA A 15 32.67 8.30 15.75
C ALA A 15 31.48 8.10 14.82
N LEU A 16 31.62 7.23 13.82
CA LEU A 16 30.61 6.88 12.83
C LEU A 16 30.48 5.34 12.75
N PRO A 17 29.79 4.72 13.71
CA PRO A 17 29.54 3.28 13.69
C PRO A 17 28.79 2.88 12.39
N GLY A 18 29.24 1.81 11.74
CA GLY A 18 28.62 1.33 10.51
C GLY A 18 29.12 2.03 9.21
N LEU A 19 30.09 2.95 9.30
CA LEU A 19 30.68 3.57 8.13
C LEU A 19 31.53 2.54 7.35
N ASP A 20 31.20 2.35 6.08
CA ASP A 20 31.99 1.59 5.11
C ASP A 20 32.59 2.53 4.07
N LEU A 21 33.91 2.68 4.09
CA LEU A 21 34.62 3.56 3.17
C LEU A 21 34.52 3.12 1.70
N ARG A 22 34.29 1.82 1.44
CA ARG A 22 34.10 1.32 0.07
C ARG A 22 32.75 1.80 -0.47
N GLN A 23 31.69 1.68 0.33
CA GLN A 23 30.37 2.17 -0.02
C GLN A 23 30.35 3.70 -0.15
N CYS A 24 31.11 4.41 0.71
CA CYS A 24 31.26 5.86 0.59
C CYS A 24 31.99 6.30 -0.70
N ALA A 25 32.77 5.43 -1.32
CA ALA A 25 33.47 5.72 -2.59
C ALA A 25 32.58 5.53 -3.82
N GLU A 26 31.41 4.93 -3.67
CA GLU A 26 30.43 4.80 -4.74
C GLU A 26 29.76 6.13 -5.07
N GLU A 27 29.22 6.26 -6.28
CA GLU A 27 28.53 7.47 -6.74
C GLU A 27 27.37 7.91 -5.83
N LYS A 28 26.65 6.94 -5.26
CA LYS A 28 25.52 7.21 -4.35
C LYS A 28 25.94 7.50 -2.92
N GLY A 29 27.20 7.23 -2.56
CA GLY A 29 27.68 7.34 -1.18
C GLY A 29 26.97 6.37 -0.22
N GLN A 30 27.21 6.56 1.07
CA GLN A 30 26.57 5.78 2.13
C GLN A 30 25.63 6.66 2.98
N ASN A 31 24.39 6.19 3.16
CA ASN A 31 23.44 6.83 4.07
C ASN A 31 23.78 6.54 5.52
N LEU A 32 23.80 7.58 6.34
CA LEU A 32 24.04 7.51 7.79
C LEU A 32 22.95 8.29 8.53
N GLU A 33 22.56 7.79 9.69
CA GLU A 33 21.68 8.52 10.60
C GLU A 33 22.40 8.72 11.94
N ARG A 34 22.41 9.97 12.44
CA ARG A 34 23.02 10.30 13.72
C ARG A 34 22.31 11.45 14.40
N ALA A 35 21.98 11.27 15.67
CA ALA A 35 21.31 12.27 16.49
C ALA A 35 20.05 12.86 15.84
N GLY A 36 19.25 12.01 15.16
CA GLY A 36 18.03 12.41 14.46
C GLY A 36 18.27 13.18 13.16
N ARG A 37 19.52 13.27 12.69
CA ARG A 37 19.87 13.85 11.38
C ARG A 37 20.31 12.78 10.41
N ARG A 38 20.03 12.99 9.13
CA ARG A 38 20.36 12.10 8.02
C ARG A 38 21.48 12.71 7.18
N TYR A 39 22.52 11.91 6.95
CA TYR A 39 23.68 12.31 6.17
C TYR A 39 23.91 11.37 5.02
N THR A 40 24.51 11.88 3.94
CA THR A 40 25.19 11.04 2.94
C THR A 40 26.69 11.24 3.10
N ALA A 41 27.38 10.12 3.29
CA ALA A 41 28.84 10.08 3.40
C ALA A 41 29.45 9.68 2.06
N PHE A 42 30.45 10.45 1.63
CA PHE A 42 31.26 10.16 0.45
C PHE A 42 32.73 10.09 0.85
N SER A 43 33.50 9.25 0.21
CA SER A 43 34.95 9.21 0.38
C SER A 43 35.68 9.43 -0.93
N ALA A 44 36.79 10.13 -0.87
CA ALA A 44 37.71 10.31 -1.99
C ALA A 44 39.15 10.00 -1.54
N PRO A 45 40.00 9.47 -2.43
CA PRO A 45 41.40 9.28 -2.12
C PRO A 45 42.11 10.63 -1.90
N GLY A 46 42.87 10.72 -0.81
CA GLY A 46 43.71 11.88 -0.47
C GLY A 46 45.21 11.56 -0.69
N ALA A 47 46.03 12.58 -0.60
CA ALA A 47 47.51 12.43 -0.69
C ALA A 47 48.04 11.63 0.52
N GLY A 48 49.11 10.83 0.33
CA GLY A 48 49.77 10.13 1.44
C GLY A 48 49.02 8.90 1.99
N GLY A 49 48.07 8.30 1.22
CA GLY A 49 47.31 7.09 1.62
C GLY A 49 46.15 7.38 2.55
N TYR A 50 45.76 8.62 2.72
CA TYR A 50 44.57 9.02 3.50
C TYR A 50 43.33 8.98 2.61
N ALA A 51 42.16 8.80 3.23
CA ALA A 51 40.87 9.04 2.60
C ALA A 51 40.27 10.33 3.15
N ILE A 52 39.69 11.14 2.28
CA ILE A 52 38.92 12.33 2.66
C ILE A 52 37.45 11.89 2.74
N LEU A 53 36.82 12.11 3.89
CA LEU A 53 35.41 11.81 4.11
C LEU A 53 34.60 13.11 4.06
N TYR A 54 33.58 13.12 3.21
CA TYR A 54 32.62 14.21 3.11
C TYR A 54 31.29 13.75 3.71
N LEU A 55 30.72 14.55 4.59
CA LEU A 55 29.40 14.34 5.16
C LEU A 55 28.49 15.49 4.71
N THR A 56 27.47 15.15 3.95
CA THR A 56 26.43 16.10 3.56
C THR A 56 25.22 15.90 4.48
N ASP A 57 24.83 16.96 5.20
CA ASP A 57 23.56 16.96 5.93
C ASP A 57 22.43 17.16 4.93
N ASP A 58 21.74 16.11 4.62
CA ASP A 58 20.61 16.06 3.71
C ASP A 58 19.30 15.66 4.40
N THR A 59 19.24 15.92 5.71
CA THR A 59 18.10 15.61 6.56
C THR A 59 16.79 16.15 6.00
N GLU A 60 16.76 17.43 5.64
CA GLU A 60 15.55 18.06 5.10
C GLU A 60 15.11 17.43 3.77
N LEU A 61 16.07 17.20 2.86
CA LEU A 61 15.79 16.58 1.56
C LEU A 61 15.23 15.16 1.73
N LYS A 62 15.87 14.34 2.57
CA LYS A 62 15.44 12.97 2.83
C LYS A 62 14.10 12.89 3.55
N ASN A 63 13.85 13.82 4.48
CA ASN A 63 12.56 13.91 5.16
C ASN A 63 11.46 14.34 4.18
N ALA A 64 11.71 15.34 3.35
CA ALA A 64 10.77 15.76 2.32
C ALA A 64 10.46 14.66 1.31
N ALA A 65 11.49 13.92 0.87
CA ALA A 65 11.31 12.78 -0.03
C ALA A 65 10.50 11.64 0.61
N ALA A 66 10.76 11.34 1.89
CA ALA A 66 10.03 10.34 2.64
C ALA A 66 8.56 10.75 2.86
N GLU A 67 8.33 12.02 3.22
CA GLU A 67 6.98 12.56 3.38
C GLU A 67 6.22 12.58 2.05
N TYR A 68 6.88 12.99 0.97
CA TYR A 68 6.30 12.93 -0.38
C TYR A 68 5.87 11.50 -0.76
N ALA A 69 6.72 10.51 -0.51
CA ALA A 69 6.40 9.11 -0.79
C ALA A 69 5.24 8.61 0.09
N ALA A 70 5.24 8.96 1.37
CA ALA A 70 4.23 8.53 2.34
C ALA A 70 2.86 9.20 2.11
N SER A 71 2.84 10.44 1.64
CA SER A 71 1.62 11.23 1.39
C SER A 71 1.04 11.02 -0.01
N ARG A 72 1.70 10.25 -0.89
CA ARG A 72 1.14 9.97 -2.22
C ARG A 72 -0.23 9.31 -2.12
N PRO A 73 -1.19 9.71 -2.97
CA PRO A 73 -2.51 9.11 -2.96
C PRO A 73 -2.47 7.72 -3.60
N ALA A 74 -3.07 6.76 -2.92
CA ALA A 74 -3.43 5.46 -3.46
C ALA A 74 -4.93 5.40 -3.68
N TYR A 75 -5.36 4.66 -4.69
CA TYR A 75 -6.76 4.55 -5.10
C TYR A 75 -7.30 3.17 -4.78
N LEU A 76 -8.47 3.11 -4.14
CA LEU A 76 -9.13 1.87 -3.78
C LEU A 76 -10.53 1.84 -4.39
N ILE A 77 -10.91 0.68 -4.91
CA ILE A 77 -12.28 0.37 -5.32
C ILE A 77 -12.76 -0.78 -4.46
N ILE A 78 -13.91 -0.59 -3.83
CA ILE A 78 -14.53 -1.56 -2.94
C ILE A 78 -15.87 -1.93 -3.56
N GLU A 79 -16.12 -3.21 -3.75
CA GLU A 79 -17.37 -3.69 -4.33
C GLU A 79 -17.99 -4.78 -3.47
N VAL A 80 -19.30 -4.70 -3.28
CA VAL A 80 -20.07 -5.74 -2.60
C VAL A 80 -20.23 -6.92 -3.55
N ASP A 81 -19.74 -8.08 -3.13
CA ASP A 81 -19.77 -9.29 -3.93
C ASP A 81 -21.23 -9.80 -4.07
N GLY A 82 -21.62 -10.17 -5.30
CA GLY A 82 -22.93 -10.75 -5.55
C GLY A 82 -24.11 -9.88 -5.09
N TYR A 83 -23.97 -8.52 -5.15
CA TYR A 83 -24.98 -7.59 -4.62
C TYR A 83 -26.41 -7.88 -5.10
N GLN A 84 -26.60 -8.26 -6.37
CA GLN A 84 -27.94 -8.50 -6.92
C GLN A 84 -28.60 -9.74 -6.29
N GLU A 85 -27.83 -10.80 -6.12
CA GLU A 85 -28.28 -12.02 -5.44
C GLU A 85 -28.56 -11.74 -3.95
N LEU A 86 -27.65 -11.01 -3.31
CA LEU A 86 -27.78 -10.63 -1.91
C LEU A 86 -29.10 -9.88 -1.63
N VAL A 87 -29.45 -8.91 -2.47
CA VAL A 87 -30.63 -8.07 -2.24
C VAL A 87 -31.94 -8.74 -2.68
N ALA A 88 -31.86 -9.75 -3.58
CA ALA A 88 -33.06 -10.49 -4.02
C ALA A 88 -33.70 -11.32 -2.89
N ASP A 89 -32.88 -11.78 -1.95
CA ASP A 89 -33.33 -12.63 -0.83
C ASP A 89 -33.70 -11.83 0.42
N LEU A 90 -33.46 -10.49 0.44
CA LEU A 90 -33.70 -9.63 1.58
C LEU A 90 -34.94 -8.76 1.39
N ARG A 91 -35.69 -8.56 2.48
CA ARG A 91 -36.73 -7.52 2.54
C ARG A 91 -36.10 -6.13 2.49
N ASP A 92 -36.85 -5.14 2.04
CA ASP A 92 -36.34 -3.75 1.93
C ASP A 92 -35.78 -3.19 3.23
N SER A 93 -36.39 -3.51 4.37
CA SER A 93 -35.92 -3.09 5.70
C SER A 93 -34.59 -3.77 6.10
N GLU A 94 -34.46 -5.07 5.84
CA GLU A 94 -33.25 -5.86 6.10
C GLU A 94 -32.10 -5.38 5.22
N ARG A 95 -32.38 -5.18 3.94
CA ARG A 95 -31.43 -4.61 2.98
C ARG A 95 -30.90 -3.25 3.44
N SER A 96 -31.81 -2.35 3.86
CA SER A 96 -31.42 -1.02 4.33
C SER A 96 -30.54 -1.11 5.57
N HIS A 97 -30.88 -1.99 6.52
CA HIS A 97 -30.10 -2.21 7.74
C HIS A 97 -28.68 -2.73 7.44
N VAL A 98 -28.58 -3.76 6.59
CA VAL A 98 -27.28 -4.35 6.20
C VAL A 98 -26.41 -3.33 5.46
N MET A 99 -26.99 -2.57 4.54
CA MET A 99 -26.24 -1.55 3.78
C MET A 99 -25.83 -0.35 4.65
N GLU A 100 -26.62 0.01 5.65
CA GLU A 100 -26.25 1.05 6.64
C GLU A 100 -25.10 0.56 7.53
N ALA A 101 -25.15 -0.68 8.00
CA ALA A 101 -24.08 -1.28 8.79
C ALA A 101 -22.76 -1.37 7.98
N LEU A 102 -22.85 -1.77 6.71
CA LEU A 102 -21.72 -1.77 5.79
C LEU A 102 -21.12 -0.35 5.62
N ASN A 103 -21.95 0.64 5.32
CA ASN A 103 -21.52 2.03 5.19
C ASN A 103 -20.77 2.50 6.42
N ARG A 104 -21.37 2.31 7.60
CA ARG A 104 -20.79 2.71 8.89
C ARG A 104 -19.44 2.04 9.14
N THR A 105 -19.32 0.75 8.82
CA THR A 105 -18.09 -0.01 8.99
C THR A 105 -16.98 0.50 8.08
N LEU A 106 -17.30 0.77 6.81
CA LEU A 106 -16.33 1.35 5.87
C LEU A 106 -15.93 2.78 6.27
N GLU A 107 -16.88 3.63 6.64
CA GLU A 107 -16.58 4.99 7.11
C GLU A 107 -15.68 4.98 8.35
N GLN A 108 -15.94 4.13 9.32
CA GLN A 108 -15.10 3.98 10.50
C GLN A 108 -13.70 3.46 10.16
N TYR A 109 -13.61 2.54 9.20
CA TYR A 109 -12.32 1.99 8.78
C TYR A 109 -11.41 3.04 8.15
N PHE A 110 -11.97 3.91 7.32
CA PHE A 110 -11.24 4.97 6.62
C PHE A 110 -11.20 6.32 7.38
N ALA A 111 -11.94 6.47 8.49
CA ALA A 111 -12.08 7.75 9.22
C ALA A 111 -10.74 8.32 9.75
N ARG A 112 -9.73 7.48 9.94
CA ARG A 112 -8.40 7.88 10.48
C ARG A 112 -7.35 8.05 9.40
N THR A 113 -7.77 8.12 8.14
CA THR A 113 -6.88 8.42 7.03
C THR A 113 -7.01 9.89 6.65
N ASN A 114 -6.01 10.44 5.97
CA ASN A 114 -6.09 11.79 5.39
C ASN A 114 -6.77 11.76 4.02
N GLY A 115 -7.65 10.79 3.80
CA GLY A 115 -8.31 10.56 2.54
C GLY A 115 -9.82 10.73 2.63
N PHE A 116 -10.52 10.13 1.70
CA PHE A 116 -11.97 10.09 1.68
C PHE A 116 -12.50 8.74 1.21
N LEU A 117 -13.72 8.43 1.62
CA LEU A 117 -14.55 7.35 1.11
C LEU A 117 -15.79 7.93 0.45
N ARG A 118 -16.16 7.41 -0.72
CA ARG A 118 -17.38 7.80 -1.45
C ARG A 118 -18.10 6.57 -1.96
N ARG A 119 -19.40 6.51 -1.72
CA ARG A 119 -20.26 5.56 -2.40
C ARG A 119 -20.59 6.10 -3.80
N VAL A 120 -20.28 5.33 -4.84
CA VAL A 120 -20.48 5.73 -6.25
C VAL A 120 -21.62 4.97 -6.92
N SER A 121 -22.01 3.82 -6.37
CA SER A 121 -23.21 3.10 -6.80
C SER A 121 -23.83 2.36 -5.60
N VAL A 122 -24.88 1.58 -5.86
CA VAL A 122 -25.54 0.77 -4.82
C VAL A 122 -24.62 -0.27 -4.19
N SER A 123 -23.62 -0.77 -4.94
CA SER A 123 -22.69 -1.83 -4.51
C SER A 123 -21.23 -1.39 -4.47
N ARG A 124 -20.89 -0.21 -4.99
CA ARG A 124 -19.50 0.20 -5.19
C ARG A 124 -19.15 1.47 -4.46
N TYR A 125 -17.97 1.44 -3.84
CA TYR A 125 -17.34 2.56 -3.16
C TYR A 125 -15.97 2.83 -3.76
N ILE A 126 -15.53 4.06 -3.67
CA ILE A 126 -14.14 4.45 -3.93
C ILE A 126 -13.56 5.08 -2.66
N ALA A 127 -12.29 4.82 -2.41
CA ALA A 127 -11.53 5.53 -1.41
C ALA A 127 -10.21 6.00 -2.00
N VAL A 128 -9.76 7.16 -1.56
CA VAL A 128 -8.42 7.66 -1.83
C VAL A 128 -7.78 7.91 -0.49
N VAL A 129 -6.65 7.29 -0.24
CA VAL A 129 -5.91 7.39 1.03
C VAL A 129 -4.43 7.60 0.76
N GLU A 130 -3.70 8.13 1.74
CA GLU A 130 -2.26 8.23 1.63
C GLU A 130 -1.58 6.85 1.76
N GLU A 131 -0.49 6.64 1.02
CA GLU A 131 0.31 5.41 1.02
C GLU A 131 0.69 4.93 2.43
N ARG A 132 0.97 5.85 3.36
CA ARG A 132 1.34 5.52 4.75
C ARG A 132 0.30 4.67 5.48
N HIS A 133 -0.99 4.76 5.11
CA HIS A 133 -2.07 4.00 5.73
C HIS A 133 -2.19 2.58 5.17
N LEU A 134 -1.84 2.39 3.88
CA LEU A 134 -1.95 1.09 3.22
C LEU A 134 -1.02 0.06 3.83
N GLU A 135 0.18 0.47 4.24
CA GLU A 135 1.12 -0.44 4.90
C GLU A 135 0.54 -1.03 6.19
N GLN A 136 -0.21 -0.23 6.94
CA GLN A 136 -0.88 -0.70 8.16
C GLN A 136 -2.06 -1.61 7.85
N TYR A 137 -2.82 -1.33 6.78
CA TYR A 137 -3.91 -2.19 6.32
C TYR A 137 -3.39 -3.54 5.82
N ALA A 138 -2.32 -3.54 5.04
CA ALA A 138 -1.66 -4.75 4.55
C ALA A 138 -1.13 -5.62 5.70
N LYS A 139 -0.48 -5.03 6.71
CA LYS A 139 -0.01 -5.75 7.92
C LYS A 139 -1.14 -6.42 8.69
N ARG A 140 -2.36 -5.87 8.65
CA ARG A 140 -3.57 -6.46 9.25
C ARG A 140 -4.36 -7.34 8.29
N GLY A 141 -3.84 -7.58 7.09
CA GLY A 141 -4.49 -8.39 6.07
C GLY A 141 -5.81 -7.82 5.56
N TYR A 142 -5.99 -6.49 5.62
CA TYR A 142 -7.26 -5.82 5.32
C TYR A 142 -8.42 -6.36 6.16
N ASP A 143 -8.27 -6.30 7.47
CA ASP A 143 -9.21 -6.81 8.50
C ASP A 143 -10.65 -6.29 8.38
N VAL A 144 -10.89 -5.30 7.53
CA VAL A 144 -12.24 -4.85 7.16
C VAL A 144 -13.06 -5.94 6.47
N LEU A 145 -12.41 -6.85 5.74
CA LEU A 145 -13.08 -8.01 5.12
C LEU A 145 -13.77 -8.87 6.19
N ASP A 146 -13.03 -9.21 7.26
CA ASP A 146 -13.56 -9.99 8.38
C ASP A 146 -14.67 -9.25 9.13
N LYS A 147 -14.50 -7.95 9.35
CA LYS A 147 -15.49 -7.10 10.01
C LYS A 147 -16.81 -7.07 9.24
N ILE A 148 -16.73 -6.99 7.91
CA ILE A 148 -17.94 -6.97 7.08
C ILE A 148 -18.62 -8.32 7.05
N ARG A 149 -17.90 -9.43 6.94
CA ARG A 149 -18.45 -10.79 7.05
C ARG A 149 -19.18 -11.03 8.38
N ALA A 150 -18.71 -10.41 9.44
CA ALA A 150 -19.27 -10.54 10.79
C ALA A 150 -20.46 -9.61 11.07
N LEU A 151 -20.86 -8.72 10.14
CA LEU A 151 -21.94 -7.76 10.35
C LEU A 151 -23.29 -8.43 10.57
N ASP A 152 -23.59 -9.43 9.75
CA ASP A 152 -24.80 -10.23 9.87
C ASP A 152 -24.52 -11.67 9.44
N PRO A 153 -24.39 -12.62 10.38
CA PRO A 153 -24.13 -14.02 10.06
C PRO A 153 -25.24 -14.72 9.26
N SER A 154 -26.46 -14.16 9.22
CA SER A 154 -27.57 -14.69 8.43
C SER A 154 -27.50 -14.27 6.97
N VAL A 155 -26.69 -13.27 6.66
CA VAL A 155 -26.51 -12.71 5.33
C VAL A 155 -25.07 -12.99 4.85
N ASN A 156 -24.92 -13.64 3.72
CA ASN A 156 -23.59 -13.91 3.16
C ASN A 156 -22.99 -12.63 2.52
N LEU A 157 -22.71 -11.62 3.37
CA LEU A 157 -22.17 -10.34 2.95
C LEU A 157 -20.64 -10.42 2.84
N SER A 158 -20.11 -10.16 1.68
CA SER A 158 -18.67 -10.00 1.45
C SER A 158 -18.37 -8.83 0.53
N ILE A 159 -17.13 -8.38 0.55
CA ILE A 159 -16.64 -7.33 -0.35
C ILE A 159 -15.33 -7.76 -0.99
N SER A 160 -15.09 -7.26 -2.19
CA SER A 160 -13.79 -7.31 -2.85
C SER A 160 -13.18 -5.90 -2.90
N ILE A 161 -11.88 -5.81 -2.70
CA ILE A 161 -11.15 -4.54 -2.69
C ILE A 161 -10.02 -4.61 -3.73
N GLY A 162 -10.03 -3.70 -4.69
CA GLY A 162 -8.92 -3.46 -5.61
C GLY A 162 -8.15 -2.22 -5.19
N ILE A 163 -6.84 -2.32 -5.04
CA ILE A 163 -5.96 -1.25 -4.58
C ILE A 163 -4.89 -0.98 -5.63
N GLY A 164 -4.80 0.26 -6.10
CA GLY A 164 -3.71 0.75 -6.94
C GLY A 164 -2.79 1.65 -6.13
N ARG A 165 -1.51 1.28 -6.02
CA ARG A 165 -0.52 2.03 -5.24
C ARG A 165 0.84 2.11 -5.96
N GLY A 166 1.65 3.09 -5.56
CA GLY A 166 2.96 3.33 -6.17
C GLY A 166 2.90 3.90 -7.60
N ALA A 167 1.72 4.22 -8.11
CA ALA A 167 1.48 4.78 -9.43
C ALA A 167 2.06 6.21 -9.56
N LYS A 168 2.40 6.63 -10.77
CA LYS A 168 2.91 8.00 -11.03
C LYS A 168 1.81 9.04 -11.02
N THR A 169 0.59 8.65 -11.38
CA THR A 169 -0.59 9.54 -11.45
C THR A 169 -1.79 8.91 -10.79
N LEU A 170 -2.77 9.72 -10.38
CA LEU A 170 -4.01 9.22 -9.80
C LEU A 170 -4.84 8.39 -10.81
N ARG A 171 -4.77 8.74 -12.11
CA ARG A 171 -5.39 7.93 -13.16
C ARG A 171 -4.79 6.54 -13.23
N GLU A 172 -3.47 6.44 -13.25
CA GLU A 172 -2.77 5.16 -13.24
C GLU A 172 -3.11 4.35 -11.98
N ALA A 173 -3.17 4.99 -10.81
CA ALA A 173 -3.61 4.35 -9.58
C ALA A 173 -5.04 3.78 -9.68
N GLN A 174 -5.96 4.53 -10.32
CA GLN A 174 -7.32 4.06 -10.59
C GLN A 174 -7.33 2.86 -11.53
N ASP A 175 -6.59 2.91 -12.64
CA ASP A 175 -6.52 1.82 -13.60
C ASP A 175 -5.94 0.55 -12.96
N MET A 176 -4.92 0.70 -12.10
CA MET A 176 -4.37 -0.38 -11.30
C MET A 176 -5.39 -0.95 -10.31
N ALA A 177 -6.17 -0.09 -9.64
CA ALA A 177 -7.20 -0.53 -8.70
C ALA A 177 -8.32 -1.32 -9.40
N VAL A 178 -8.70 -0.93 -10.64
CA VAL A 178 -9.68 -1.69 -11.45
C VAL A 178 -9.14 -3.08 -11.74
N GLN A 179 -7.91 -3.19 -12.24
CA GLN A 179 -7.29 -4.48 -12.55
C GLN A 179 -7.15 -5.35 -11.29
N ALA A 180 -6.79 -4.75 -10.16
CA ALA A 180 -6.69 -5.45 -8.89
C ALA A 180 -8.05 -5.99 -8.43
N LEU A 181 -9.12 -5.20 -8.58
CA LEU A 181 -10.48 -5.63 -8.26
C LEU A 181 -10.92 -6.80 -9.14
N ASP A 182 -10.69 -6.71 -10.45
CA ASP A 182 -11.02 -7.78 -11.40
C ASP A 182 -10.30 -9.08 -11.02
N MET A 183 -9.03 -8.98 -10.61
CA MET A 183 -8.26 -10.13 -10.12
C MET A 183 -8.82 -10.71 -8.82
N ALA A 184 -9.22 -9.86 -7.87
CA ALA A 184 -9.84 -10.31 -6.62
C ALA A 184 -11.16 -11.05 -6.90
N GLN A 185 -12.03 -10.49 -7.73
CA GLN A 185 -13.30 -11.08 -8.11
C GLN A 185 -13.13 -12.35 -8.93
N GLY A 186 -12.17 -12.36 -9.87
CA GLY A 186 -11.84 -13.56 -10.68
C GLY A 186 -11.37 -14.75 -9.84
N ARG A 187 -10.85 -14.52 -8.65
CA ARG A 187 -10.44 -15.54 -7.67
C ARG A 187 -11.55 -15.99 -6.72
N GLY A 188 -12.76 -15.46 -6.89
CA GLY A 188 -13.93 -15.82 -6.10
C GLY A 188 -14.47 -14.72 -5.18
N GLY A 189 -13.84 -13.55 -5.17
CA GLY A 189 -14.21 -12.43 -4.31
C GLY A 189 -13.77 -12.60 -2.86
N ASP A 190 -14.35 -11.78 -1.96
CA ASP A 190 -14.09 -11.80 -0.51
C ASP A 190 -12.61 -11.63 -0.17
N GLN A 191 -11.91 -10.75 -0.89
CA GLN A 191 -10.48 -10.51 -0.73
C GLN A 191 -10.08 -9.11 -1.16
N ALA A 192 -8.92 -8.66 -0.70
CA ALA A 192 -8.26 -7.48 -1.20
C ALA A 192 -7.09 -7.87 -2.10
N ALA A 193 -6.93 -7.16 -3.22
CA ALA A 193 -5.79 -7.27 -4.10
C ALA A 193 -5.11 -5.91 -4.24
N GLU A 194 -3.83 -5.85 -3.99
CA GLU A 194 -2.97 -4.71 -4.28
C GLU A 194 -2.26 -4.91 -5.61
N MET A 195 -2.31 -3.91 -6.46
CA MET A 195 -1.46 -3.81 -7.65
C MET A 195 -0.44 -2.70 -7.45
N THR A 196 0.82 -3.05 -7.62
CA THR A 196 1.96 -2.13 -7.66
C THR A 196 2.67 -2.27 -9.00
N PRO A 197 3.63 -1.39 -9.36
CA PRO A 197 4.47 -1.60 -10.54
C PRO A 197 5.24 -2.93 -10.54
N ASP A 198 5.43 -3.53 -9.36
CA ASP A 198 6.16 -4.79 -9.19
C ASP A 198 5.25 -6.04 -9.29
N GLY A 199 3.92 -5.87 -9.30
CA GLY A 199 2.96 -6.96 -9.41
C GLY A 199 1.80 -6.92 -8.42
N PHE A 200 1.16 -8.08 -8.23
CA PHE A 200 -0.02 -8.23 -7.38
C PHE A 200 0.31 -8.89 -6.05
N THR A 201 -0.35 -8.41 -5.00
CA THR A 201 -0.38 -9.06 -3.68
C THR A 201 -1.84 -9.23 -3.25
N PHE A 202 -2.19 -10.39 -2.68
CA PHE A 202 -3.56 -10.71 -2.28
C PHE A 202 -3.65 -10.90 -0.76
N TYR A 203 -4.78 -10.46 -0.19
CA TYR A 203 -5.08 -10.51 1.24
C TYR A 203 -6.49 -11.02 1.46
N GLY A 204 -6.71 -11.78 2.51
CA GLY A 204 -7.99 -12.43 2.78
C GLY A 204 -8.19 -13.64 1.88
N GLY A 205 -9.44 -13.94 1.54
CA GLY A 205 -9.77 -15.09 0.72
C GLY A 205 -9.87 -16.36 1.58
N VAL A 206 -10.84 -16.38 2.48
CA VAL A 206 -11.32 -17.66 3.04
C VAL A 206 -12.12 -18.32 1.92
N SER A 207 -11.51 -19.29 1.26
CA SER A 207 -12.17 -20.09 0.22
C SER A 207 -13.40 -20.75 0.82
N HIS A 208 -14.55 -20.12 0.74
CA HIS A 208 -15.80 -20.85 0.81
C HIS A 208 -15.85 -21.69 -0.47
N GLY A 209 -15.62 -23.00 -0.32
CA GLY A 209 -15.64 -23.98 -1.39
C GLY A 209 -17.04 -24.08 -2.03
N VAL A 210 -17.37 -23.11 -2.84
CA VAL A 210 -18.39 -23.19 -3.87
C VAL A 210 -17.69 -22.80 -5.17
N GLU A 211 -17.44 -23.81 -6.00
CA GLU A 211 -17.05 -23.61 -7.39
C GLU A 211 -18.09 -22.71 -8.09
N LYS A 212 -17.93 -21.41 -8.00
CA LYS A 212 -18.55 -20.51 -8.99
C LYS A 212 -17.75 -20.70 -10.28
N ARG A 213 -18.20 -21.62 -11.12
CA ARG A 213 -17.75 -21.76 -12.51
C ARG A 213 -17.85 -20.37 -13.15
N SER A 214 -16.73 -19.70 -13.28
CA SER A 214 -16.63 -18.42 -13.93
C SER A 214 -17.05 -18.58 -15.40
N LYS A 215 -18.04 -17.83 -15.85
CA LYS A 215 -18.46 -17.70 -17.26
C LYS A 215 -17.35 -17.16 -18.20
N VAL A 216 -16.18 -16.89 -17.69
CA VAL A 216 -15.04 -16.34 -18.45
C VAL A 216 -14.34 -17.42 -19.30
N ARG A 217 -14.51 -18.71 -19.02
CA ARG A 217 -13.92 -19.78 -19.83
C ARG A 217 -14.62 -20.06 -21.17
N SER A 218 -15.78 -19.49 -21.41
CA SER A 218 -16.55 -19.77 -22.66
C SER A 218 -16.27 -18.83 -23.83
N ARG A 219 -15.43 -17.80 -23.66
CA ARG A 219 -15.12 -16.83 -24.73
C ARG A 219 -13.77 -17.00 -25.42
N ILE A 220 -12.90 -17.87 -24.91
CA ILE A 220 -11.57 -18.09 -25.51
C ILE A 220 -11.52 -19.29 -26.46
N VAL A 221 -12.59 -20.08 -26.56
CA VAL A 221 -12.62 -21.31 -27.42
C VAL A 221 -13.47 -21.15 -28.69
N ALA A 222 -13.98 -19.96 -29.00
CA ALA A 222 -14.85 -19.74 -30.16
C ALA A 222 -14.20 -19.01 -31.35
N ASP A 223 -12.86 -18.75 -31.30
CA ASP A 223 -12.12 -18.18 -32.44
C ASP A 223 -10.84 -19.01 -32.70
N GLN A 224 -11.05 -20.25 -33.18
CA GLN A 224 -10.09 -21.01 -33.97
C GLN A 224 -10.82 -21.74 -35.08
#